data_42824415c01873c6dd883791be70a955
#
_entry.id   42824415c01873c6dd883791be70a955
#
_cell.length_a   1.000
_cell.length_b   1.000
_cell.length_c   1.000
_cell.angle_alpha   90.00
_cell.angle_beta   90.00
_cell.angle_gamma   90.00
#
_symmetry.space_group_name_H-M   'P 1'
#
loop_
_entity.id
_entity.type
_entity.pdbx_description
1 polymer ?
#
loop_
_entity_poly.entity_id
_entity_poly.type
_entity_poly.pdbx_seq_one_letter_code
_entity_poly.pdbx_strand_id
1 'polypeptide(L)'
;MRNKETVREMKQQLREWIEDNDWLINEEYIKDKEYYSCVKDIFENKSFQSMNQFIQHGSTTTRAHCIQVSYMSYRMAKALKLDARSVARAGLLHDLFLYDWHTHAKETGEYFHGLTHPRTALNNAKKEFELNDIEANCILRHMWPLTPIPPKYLEGYLIVYADKYCGGAEFMAEFKESMRRFITKNA
;
A
#
# COMPACT_ATOMS: atom_id res chain seq x y z
N MET A 1 -19.17 17.89 15.66
CA MET A 1 -18.70 16.81 16.56
C MET A 1 -19.34 15.52 16.05
N ARG A 2 -18.58 14.59 15.45
CA ARG A 2 -19.11 13.27 15.10
C ARG A 2 -19.48 12.54 16.39
N ASN A 3 -20.69 12.03 16.48
CA ASN A 3 -21.20 11.31 17.64
C ASN A 3 -20.27 10.13 17.97
N LYS A 4 -19.95 9.91 19.27
CA LYS A 4 -19.09 8.79 19.72
C LYS A 4 -19.66 7.42 19.29
N GLU A 5 -20.95 7.31 19.13
CA GLU A 5 -21.67 6.14 18.64
C GLU A 5 -21.34 5.83 17.17
N THR A 6 -21.34 6.84 16.29
CA THR A 6 -20.95 6.71 14.88
C THR A 6 -19.50 6.23 14.72
N VAL A 7 -18.58 6.72 15.59
CA VAL A 7 -17.17 6.27 15.57
C VAL A 7 -17.03 4.83 16.05
N ARG A 8 -17.86 4.39 17.01
CA ARG A 8 -17.86 3.01 17.50
C ARG A 8 -18.41 2.04 16.47
N GLU A 9 -19.49 2.40 15.79
CA GLU A 9 -20.08 1.63 14.70
C GLU A 9 -19.13 1.50 13.52
N MET A 10 -18.47 2.59 13.13
CA MET A 10 -17.44 2.57 12.09
C MET A 10 -16.26 1.66 12.44
N LYS A 11 -15.80 1.69 13.69
CA LYS A 11 -14.73 0.79 14.17
C LYS A 11 -15.17 -0.66 14.17
N GLN A 12 -16.41 -0.95 14.50
CA GLN A 12 -16.95 -2.30 14.48
C GLN A 12 -17.06 -2.81 13.05
N GLN A 13 -17.66 -2.04 12.14
CA GLN A 13 -17.75 -2.36 10.71
C GLN A 13 -16.36 -2.57 10.08
N LEU A 14 -15.38 -1.75 10.47
CA LEU A 14 -14.01 -1.91 9.99
C LEU A 14 -13.36 -3.19 10.51
N ARG A 15 -13.62 -3.60 11.76
CA ARG A 15 -13.13 -4.87 12.32
C ARG A 15 -13.76 -6.07 11.63
N GLU A 16 -15.07 -6.09 11.48
CA GLU A 16 -15.78 -7.17 10.78
C GLU A 16 -15.29 -7.29 9.34
N TRP A 17 -15.06 -6.16 8.69
CA TRP A 17 -14.51 -6.11 7.36
C TRP A 17 -13.04 -6.61 7.29
N ILE A 18 -12.22 -6.39 8.32
CA ILE A 18 -10.85 -6.90 8.42
C ILE A 18 -10.83 -8.41 8.71
N GLU A 19 -11.79 -8.92 9.46
CA GLU A 19 -11.88 -10.35 9.80
C GLU A 19 -12.33 -11.23 8.63
N ASP A 20 -13.03 -10.65 7.64
CA ASP A 20 -13.51 -11.34 6.42
C ASP A 20 -12.47 -11.33 5.27
N ASN A 21 -11.19 -11.52 5.63
CA ASN A 21 -10.01 -11.18 4.81
C ASN A 21 -9.51 -12.25 3.83
N ASP A 22 -10.37 -13.00 3.17
CA ASP A 22 -9.98 -13.89 2.05
C ASP A 22 -9.64 -13.13 0.74
N TRP A 23 -9.88 -11.81 0.71
CA TRP A 23 -9.70 -10.97 -0.47
C TRP A 23 -8.21 -10.68 -0.83
N LEU A 24 -7.27 -10.82 0.12
CA LEU A 24 -5.82 -10.70 -0.13
C LEU A 24 -5.32 -11.81 -1.08
N ILE A 25 -6.04 -12.92 -1.20
CA ILE A 25 -5.63 -14.12 -1.95
C ILE A 25 -6.40 -14.21 -3.29
N ASN A 26 -7.57 -13.55 -3.44
CA ASN A 26 -8.56 -13.88 -4.47
C ASN A 26 -8.61 -12.94 -5.69
N GLU A 27 -7.66 -12.04 -5.91
CA GLU A 27 -7.65 -11.12 -7.08
C GLU A 27 -8.99 -10.39 -7.32
N GLU A 28 -9.77 -10.14 -6.28
CA GLU A 28 -11.10 -9.50 -6.37
C GLU A 28 -11.03 -8.10 -7.00
N TYR A 29 -9.89 -7.42 -6.86
CA TYR A 29 -9.66 -6.11 -7.47
C TYR A 29 -9.81 -6.12 -9.00
N ILE A 30 -9.56 -7.27 -9.67
CA ILE A 30 -9.74 -7.40 -11.13
C ILE A 30 -11.23 -7.39 -11.51
N LYS A 31 -12.09 -7.90 -10.62
CA LYS A 31 -13.55 -8.00 -10.84
C LYS A 31 -14.27 -6.71 -10.50
N ASP A 32 -13.67 -5.84 -9.68
CA ASP A 32 -14.25 -4.55 -9.29
C ASP A 32 -14.03 -3.52 -10.41
N LYS A 33 -15.04 -3.39 -11.28
CA LYS A 33 -15.00 -2.48 -12.43
C LYS A 33 -14.87 -1.02 -12.03
N GLU A 34 -15.45 -0.63 -10.89
CA GLU A 34 -15.37 0.74 -10.39
C GLU A 34 -13.95 1.06 -9.94
N TYR A 35 -13.33 0.19 -9.13
CA TYR A 35 -11.93 0.31 -8.76
C TYR A 35 -11.03 0.36 -10.00
N TYR A 36 -11.18 -0.60 -10.91
CA TYR A 36 -10.36 -0.66 -12.12
C TYR A 36 -10.46 0.61 -12.96
N SER A 37 -11.65 1.21 -13.07
CA SER A 37 -11.84 2.47 -13.79
C SER A 37 -11.04 3.64 -13.17
N CYS A 38 -10.80 3.63 -11.86
CA CYS A 38 -10.02 4.66 -11.17
C CYS A 38 -8.51 4.57 -11.46
N VAL A 39 -8.01 3.38 -11.76
CA VAL A 39 -6.57 3.05 -11.76
C VAL A 39 -6.05 2.45 -13.05
N LYS A 40 -6.88 2.35 -14.08
CA LYS A 40 -6.55 1.72 -15.37
C LYS A 40 -5.27 2.29 -15.98
N ASP A 41 -5.13 3.61 -16.01
CA ASP A 41 -3.97 4.30 -16.56
C ASP A 41 -2.66 3.91 -15.83
N ILE A 42 -2.72 3.66 -14.51
CA ILE A 42 -1.58 3.21 -13.72
C ILE A 42 -1.27 1.74 -14.03
N PHE A 43 -2.29 0.88 -14.09
CA PHE A 43 -2.10 -0.53 -14.44
C PHE A 43 -1.44 -0.73 -15.81
N GLU A 44 -1.75 0.11 -16.79
CA GLU A 44 -1.21 0.06 -18.15
C GLU A 44 0.16 0.73 -18.27
N ASN A 45 0.64 1.44 -17.24
CA ASN A 45 1.90 2.17 -17.26
C ASN A 45 3.11 1.24 -17.10
N LYS A 46 4.15 1.45 -17.93
CA LYS A 46 5.36 0.61 -17.96
C LYS A 46 6.18 0.69 -16.66
N SER A 47 6.28 1.87 -16.06
CA SER A 47 7.02 2.06 -14.80
C SER A 47 6.34 1.31 -13.67
N PHE A 48 5.01 1.34 -13.59
CA PHE A 48 4.25 0.55 -12.61
C PHE A 48 4.40 -0.97 -12.86
N GLN A 49 4.34 -1.41 -14.11
CA GLN A 49 4.55 -2.83 -14.46
C GLN A 49 5.96 -3.31 -14.09
N SER A 50 6.98 -2.45 -14.24
CA SER A 50 8.36 -2.80 -13.90
C SER A 50 8.60 -3.07 -12.42
N MET A 51 7.73 -2.57 -11.52
CA MET A 51 7.81 -2.85 -10.07
C MET A 51 7.68 -4.34 -9.73
N ASN A 52 7.23 -5.14 -10.68
CA ASN A 52 7.19 -6.61 -10.51
C ASN A 52 8.59 -7.25 -10.43
N GLN A 53 9.64 -6.54 -10.79
CA GLN A 53 11.03 -6.99 -10.71
C GLN A 53 11.61 -6.88 -9.30
N PHE A 54 11.01 -6.03 -8.45
CA PHE A 54 11.53 -5.73 -7.11
C PHE A 54 10.72 -6.45 -6.04
N ILE A 55 11.42 -7.03 -5.07
CA ILE A 55 10.77 -7.70 -3.94
C ILE A 55 10.54 -6.68 -2.82
N GLN A 56 9.31 -6.64 -2.31
CA GLN A 56 8.94 -5.78 -1.18
C GLN A 56 9.22 -6.49 0.15
N HIS A 57 8.55 -7.61 0.39
CA HIS A 57 8.72 -8.45 1.57
C HIS A 57 8.58 -9.91 1.17
N GLY A 58 9.50 -10.77 1.67
CA GLY A 58 9.47 -12.20 1.41
C GLY A 58 9.49 -12.56 -0.07
N SER A 59 8.40 -13.09 -0.58
CA SER A 59 8.20 -13.40 -2.00
C SER A 59 7.27 -12.41 -2.71
N THR A 60 6.74 -11.41 -2.00
CA THR A 60 5.80 -10.44 -2.55
C THR A 60 6.56 -9.35 -3.31
N THR A 61 6.19 -9.12 -4.57
CA THR A 61 6.77 -8.03 -5.35
C THR A 61 6.22 -6.68 -4.92
N THR A 62 6.99 -5.60 -5.11
CA THR A 62 6.55 -4.23 -4.80
C THR A 62 5.25 -3.88 -5.53
N ARG A 63 5.08 -4.36 -6.78
CA ARG A 63 3.83 -4.20 -7.53
C ARG A 63 2.65 -4.89 -6.85
N ALA A 64 2.81 -6.14 -6.43
CA ALA A 64 1.75 -6.91 -5.77
C ALA A 64 1.36 -6.26 -4.42
N HIS A 65 2.34 -5.85 -3.62
CA HIS A 65 2.13 -5.09 -2.39
C HIS A 65 1.31 -3.80 -2.65
N CYS A 66 1.72 -2.99 -3.62
CA CYS A 66 1.00 -1.75 -3.95
C CYS A 66 -0.45 -2.00 -4.38
N ILE A 67 -0.72 -3.09 -5.11
CA ILE A 67 -2.09 -3.47 -5.48
C ILE A 67 -2.93 -3.78 -4.23
N GLN A 68 -2.38 -4.55 -3.30
CA GLN A 68 -3.07 -4.90 -2.04
C GLN A 68 -3.37 -3.65 -1.21
N VAL A 69 -2.38 -2.79 -1.00
CA VAL A 69 -2.53 -1.52 -0.27
C VAL A 69 -3.59 -0.63 -0.93
N SER A 70 -3.54 -0.51 -2.25
CA SER A 70 -4.47 0.30 -3.04
C SER A 70 -5.91 -0.19 -2.90
N TYR A 71 -6.15 -1.48 -3.15
CA TYR A 71 -7.51 -2.02 -3.11
C TYR A 71 -8.11 -2.00 -1.69
N MET A 72 -7.31 -2.34 -0.68
CA MET A 72 -7.70 -2.22 0.71
C MET A 72 -8.10 -0.80 1.08
N SER A 73 -7.24 0.16 0.78
CA SER A 73 -7.48 1.58 1.07
C SER A 73 -8.70 2.12 0.32
N TYR A 74 -8.88 1.74 -0.95
CA TYR A 74 -10.04 2.08 -1.76
C TYR A 74 -11.34 1.62 -1.10
N ARG A 75 -11.42 0.34 -0.70
CA ARG A 75 -12.61 -0.20 -0.04
C ARG A 75 -12.92 0.51 1.27
N MET A 76 -11.89 0.80 2.09
CA MET A 76 -12.06 1.58 3.32
C MET A 76 -12.56 2.99 3.02
N ALA A 77 -12.00 3.66 2.01
CA ALA A 77 -12.43 5.00 1.61
C ALA A 77 -13.89 5.01 1.14
N LYS A 78 -14.33 4.01 0.37
CA LYS A 78 -15.75 3.83 -0.01
C LYS A 78 -16.66 3.70 1.20
N ALA A 79 -16.31 2.85 2.17
CA ALA A 79 -17.08 2.65 3.40
C ALA A 79 -17.16 3.93 4.24
N LEU A 80 -16.10 4.73 4.27
CA LEU A 80 -16.00 5.98 5.03
C LEU A 80 -16.48 7.21 4.26
N LYS A 81 -16.91 7.05 3.00
CA LYS A 81 -17.35 8.14 2.10
C LYS A 81 -16.27 9.23 1.93
N LEU A 82 -15.01 8.78 1.79
CA LEU A 82 -13.86 9.60 1.45
C LEU A 82 -13.57 9.52 -0.06
N ASP A 83 -12.55 10.23 -0.54
CA ASP A 83 -12.15 10.19 -1.95
C ASP A 83 -11.48 8.85 -2.29
N ALA A 84 -12.30 7.85 -2.60
CA ALA A 84 -11.84 6.49 -2.90
C ALA A 84 -10.97 6.42 -4.16
N ARG A 85 -11.23 7.30 -5.17
CA ARG A 85 -10.41 7.36 -6.39
C ARG A 85 -8.98 7.80 -6.07
N SER A 86 -8.83 8.90 -5.33
CA SER A 86 -7.50 9.40 -4.95
C SER A 86 -6.74 8.41 -4.08
N VAL A 87 -7.44 7.73 -3.15
CA VAL A 87 -6.85 6.69 -2.30
C VAL A 87 -6.37 5.49 -3.13
N ALA A 88 -7.19 5.01 -4.08
CA ALA A 88 -6.82 3.90 -4.96
C ALA A 88 -5.54 4.21 -5.75
N ARG A 89 -5.48 5.39 -6.38
CA ARG A 89 -4.33 5.84 -7.17
C ARG A 89 -3.08 6.02 -6.30
N ALA A 90 -3.21 6.70 -5.18
CA ALA A 90 -2.09 6.89 -4.25
C ALA A 90 -1.57 5.57 -3.70
N GLY A 91 -2.45 4.61 -3.41
CA GLY A 91 -2.07 3.28 -2.95
C GLY A 91 -1.26 2.48 -3.98
N LEU A 92 -1.54 2.60 -5.28
CA LEU A 92 -0.70 2.00 -6.32
C LEU A 92 0.68 2.67 -6.45
N LEU A 93 0.74 3.97 -6.18
CA LEU A 93 1.93 4.79 -6.45
C LEU A 93 2.81 5.06 -5.23
N HIS A 94 2.39 4.65 -4.01
CA HIS A 94 3.08 5.03 -2.78
C HIS A 94 4.54 4.55 -2.73
N ASP A 95 4.83 3.41 -3.36
CA ASP A 95 6.16 2.79 -3.42
C ASP A 95 6.75 2.76 -4.84
N LEU A 96 6.41 3.72 -5.70
CA LEU A 96 6.97 3.83 -7.05
C LEU A 96 8.42 4.35 -7.03
N PHE A 97 9.32 3.70 -6.29
CA PHE A 97 10.73 4.08 -6.17
C PHE A 97 11.64 3.45 -7.24
N LEU A 98 11.25 2.35 -7.91
CA LEU A 98 11.90 1.75 -9.10
C LEU A 98 13.35 1.27 -8.90
N TYR A 99 13.68 0.72 -7.75
CA TYR A 99 14.97 0.08 -7.46
C TYR A 99 14.79 -1.06 -6.43
N ASP A 100 15.78 -1.96 -6.33
CA ASP A 100 15.83 -2.96 -5.26
C ASP A 100 16.33 -2.32 -3.97
N TRP A 101 15.45 -2.07 -3.01
CA TRP A 101 15.78 -1.42 -1.76
C TRP A 101 16.71 -2.25 -0.85
N HIS A 102 16.81 -3.58 -1.07
CA HIS A 102 17.70 -4.44 -0.31
C HIS A 102 19.18 -4.25 -0.71
N THR A 103 19.44 -3.87 -1.95
CA THR A 103 20.81 -3.63 -2.47
C THR A 103 21.13 -2.16 -2.62
N HIS A 104 20.14 -1.30 -2.74
CA HIS A 104 20.27 0.12 -3.04
C HIS A 104 21.27 0.87 -2.14
N ALA A 105 21.23 0.61 -0.82
CA ALA A 105 22.15 1.25 0.12
C ALA A 105 23.63 0.92 -0.15
N LYS A 106 23.92 -0.30 -0.60
CA LYS A 106 25.28 -0.73 -0.94
C LYS A 106 25.76 -0.13 -2.25
N GLU A 107 24.84 0.11 -3.17
CA GLU A 107 25.14 0.62 -4.52
C GLU A 107 25.27 2.14 -4.55
N THR A 108 24.49 2.86 -3.74
CA THR A 108 24.38 4.33 -3.79
C THR A 108 24.90 5.04 -2.54
N GLY A 109 25.04 4.34 -1.42
CA GLY A 109 25.32 4.94 -0.12
C GLY A 109 24.11 5.53 0.59
N GLU A 110 22.90 5.37 0.07
CA GLU A 110 21.66 5.89 0.67
C GLU A 110 21.04 4.90 1.64
N TYR A 111 21.43 4.96 2.92
CA TYR A 111 21.05 3.98 3.96
C TYR A 111 19.65 4.16 4.57
N PHE A 112 18.96 5.29 4.32
CA PHE A 112 17.70 5.62 4.99
C PHE A 112 16.48 5.45 4.07
N HIS A 113 16.39 4.31 3.37
CA HIS A 113 15.31 4.02 2.44
C HIS A 113 13.93 4.36 3.04
N GLY A 114 13.61 3.91 4.26
CA GLY A 114 12.32 4.18 4.91
C GLY A 114 11.98 5.67 5.08
N LEU A 115 12.97 6.56 5.06
CA LEU A 115 12.77 8.01 5.17
C LEU A 115 12.75 8.70 3.80
N THR A 116 13.44 8.15 2.80
CA THR A 116 13.71 8.82 1.50
C THR A 116 12.78 8.35 0.38
N HIS A 117 12.37 7.04 0.37
CA HIS A 117 11.56 6.48 -0.71
C HIS A 117 10.21 7.18 -0.95
N PRO A 118 9.49 7.74 0.07
CA PRO A 118 8.23 8.43 -0.22
C PRO A 118 8.39 9.62 -1.16
N ARG A 119 9.51 10.34 -1.02
CA ARG A 119 9.83 11.46 -1.91
C ARG A 119 10.25 10.97 -3.30
N THR A 120 11.01 9.89 -3.37
CA THR A 120 11.40 9.26 -4.64
C THR A 120 10.17 8.75 -5.39
N ALA A 121 9.27 8.04 -4.69
CA ALA A 121 8.01 7.56 -5.26
C ALA A 121 7.14 8.72 -5.78
N LEU A 122 6.98 9.80 -4.99
CA LEU A 122 6.23 10.98 -5.41
C LEU A 122 6.86 11.64 -6.65
N ASN A 123 8.18 11.78 -6.70
CA ASN A 123 8.87 12.38 -7.83
C ASN A 123 8.71 11.53 -9.10
N ASN A 124 8.79 10.22 -9.00
CA ASN A 124 8.56 9.31 -10.12
C ASN A 124 7.08 9.34 -10.57
N ALA A 125 6.15 9.31 -9.62
CA ALA A 125 4.73 9.41 -9.94
C ALA A 125 4.38 10.70 -10.68
N LYS A 126 4.94 11.85 -10.28
CA LYS A 126 4.74 13.14 -10.97
C LYS A 126 5.30 13.22 -12.38
N LYS A 127 6.26 12.36 -12.74
CA LYS A 127 6.78 12.31 -14.13
C LYS A 127 5.83 11.58 -15.06
N GLU A 128 5.06 10.65 -14.53
CA GLU A 128 4.25 9.71 -15.30
C GLU A 128 2.74 10.06 -15.25
N PHE A 129 2.29 10.74 -14.19
CA PHE A 129 0.88 10.98 -13.91
C PHE A 129 0.62 12.40 -13.42
N GLU A 130 -0.55 12.94 -13.79
CA GLU A 130 -1.10 14.10 -13.12
C GLU A 130 -1.69 13.67 -11.77
N LEU A 131 -1.15 14.24 -10.69
CA LEU A 131 -1.57 13.94 -9.32
C LEU A 131 -2.29 15.14 -8.71
N ASN A 132 -3.40 14.88 -8.04
CA ASN A 132 -4.03 15.88 -7.20
C ASN A 132 -3.32 16.00 -5.83
N ASP A 133 -3.74 17.01 -5.03
CA ASP A 133 -3.13 17.30 -3.72
C ASP A 133 -3.29 16.14 -2.72
N ILE A 134 -4.40 15.40 -2.76
CA ILE A 134 -4.65 14.25 -1.89
C ILE A 134 -3.69 13.12 -2.26
N GLU A 135 -3.63 12.74 -3.54
CA GLU A 135 -2.72 11.71 -4.05
C GLU A 135 -1.26 12.02 -3.69
N ALA A 136 -0.80 13.24 -4.00
CA ALA A 136 0.56 13.66 -3.71
C ALA A 136 0.88 13.63 -2.20
N ASN A 137 -0.06 14.05 -1.35
CA ASN A 137 0.13 14.03 0.10
C ASN A 137 0.13 12.59 0.64
N CYS A 138 -0.76 11.73 0.18
CA CYS A 138 -0.81 10.33 0.55
C CYS A 138 0.52 9.63 0.25
N ILE A 139 1.04 9.76 -0.97
CA ILE A 139 2.33 9.19 -1.37
C ILE A 139 3.46 9.73 -0.48
N LEU A 140 3.52 11.04 -0.25
CA LEU A 140 4.61 11.65 0.51
C LEU A 140 4.60 11.30 2.01
N ARG A 141 3.43 10.96 2.58
CA ARG A 141 3.23 10.83 4.03
C ARG A 141 2.90 9.41 4.50
N HIS A 142 2.92 8.41 3.61
CA HIS A 142 2.54 7.04 3.97
C HIS A 142 3.44 6.41 5.05
N MET A 143 4.69 6.85 5.16
CA MET A 143 5.62 6.35 6.19
C MET A 143 5.41 6.97 7.58
N TRP A 144 4.37 7.76 7.81
CA TRP A 144 4.06 8.20 9.17
C TRP A 144 3.74 6.98 10.08
N PRO A 145 4.19 6.94 11.37
CA PRO A 145 4.94 7.95 12.13
C PRO A 145 6.47 7.88 12.00
N LEU A 146 7.03 6.98 11.18
CA LEU A 146 8.49 6.93 10.97
C LEU A 146 9.00 8.28 10.43
N THR A 147 8.29 8.89 9.49
CA THR A 147 8.49 10.29 9.12
C THR A 147 7.62 11.18 10.03
N PRO A 148 8.17 12.30 10.60
CA PRO A 148 7.51 13.01 11.69
C PRO A 148 6.26 13.82 11.27
N ILE A 149 6.10 14.12 9.97
CA ILE A 149 4.98 14.93 9.47
C ILE A 149 3.81 14.01 9.10
N PRO A 150 2.65 14.14 9.79
CA PRO A 150 1.49 13.29 9.50
C PRO A 150 0.83 13.60 8.16
N PRO A 151 -0.02 12.71 7.64
CA PRO A 151 -0.90 12.99 6.53
C PRO A 151 -1.81 14.19 6.81
N LYS A 152 -1.99 15.07 5.80
CA LYS A 152 -2.90 16.23 5.88
C LYS A 152 -4.37 15.82 5.73
N TYR A 153 -4.61 14.77 4.94
CA TYR A 153 -5.95 14.29 4.58
C TYR A 153 -6.23 12.95 5.28
N LEU A 154 -7.51 12.67 5.56
CA LEU A 154 -7.93 11.38 6.17
C LEU A 154 -7.59 10.20 5.27
N GLU A 155 -7.63 10.39 3.97
CA GLU A 155 -7.21 9.44 2.93
C GLU A 155 -5.80 8.91 3.17
N GLY A 156 -4.89 9.78 3.57
CA GLY A 156 -3.51 9.41 3.85
C GLY A 156 -3.36 8.44 5.02
N TYR A 157 -4.21 8.54 6.04
CA TYR A 157 -4.21 7.59 7.16
C TYR A 157 -4.70 6.21 6.75
N LEU A 158 -5.56 6.12 5.73
CA LEU A 158 -5.98 4.82 5.18
C LEU A 158 -4.81 4.12 4.48
N ILE A 159 -4.01 4.86 3.71
CA ILE A 159 -2.80 4.32 3.09
C ILE A 159 -1.81 3.86 4.18
N VAL A 160 -1.51 4.71 5.17
CA VAL A 160 -0.63 4.36 6.30
C VAL A 160 -1.07 3.07 6.97
N TYR A 161 -2.36 2.91 7.23
CA TYR A 161 -2.90 1.72 7.86
C TYR A 161 -2.78 0.49 6.95
N ALA A 162 -3.23 0.60 5.70
CA ALA A 162 -3.22 -0.51 4.74
C ALA A 162 -1.80 -1.00 4.45
N ASP A 163 -0.84 -0.08 4.24
CA ASP A 163 0.57 -0.39 4.02
C ASP A 163 1.14 -1.24 5.17
N LYS A 164 0.98 -0.79 6.42
CA LYS A 164 1.48 -1.52 7.59
C LYS A 164 0.78 -2.85 7.82
N TYR A 165 -0.51 -2.90 7.52
CA TYR A 165 -1.27 -4.14 7.61
C TYR A 165 -0.82 -5.17 6.57
N CYS A 166 -0.71 -4.77 5.30
CA CYS A 166 -0.25 -5.65 4.22
C CYS A 166 1.19 -6.11 4.45
N GLY A 167 2.11 -5.19 4.75
CA GLY A 167 3.51 -5.54 5.04
C GLY A 167 3.66 -6.47 6.25
N GLY A 168 2.87 -6.26 7.30
CA GLY A 168 2.83 -7.16 8.46
C GLY A 168 2.29 -8.55 8.12
N ALA A 169 1.25 -8.65 7.31
CA ALA A 169 0.69 -9.92 6.85
C ALA A 169 1.66 -10.68 5.95
N GLU A 170 2.34 -9.99 5.03
CA GLU A 170 3.39 -10.56 4.17
C GLU A 170 4.56 -11.12 4.99
N PHE A 171 5.05 -10.37 5.96
CA PHE A 171 6.10 -10.82 6.88
C PHE A 171 5.68 -12.05 7.67
N MET A 172 4.44 -12.09 8.20
CA MET A 172 3.93 -13.25 8.94
C MET A 172 3.77 -14.49 8.06
N ALA A 173 3.36 -14.33 6.81
CA ALA A 173 3.26 -15.43 5.86
C ALA A 173 4.65 -16.05 5.57
N GLU A 174 5.65 -15.21 5.37
CA GLU A 174 7.04 -15.65 5.16
C GLU A 174 7.60 -16.36 6.39
N PHE A 175 7.37 -15.81 7.59
CA PHE A 175 7.80 -16.43 8.84
C PHE A 175 7.19 -17.83 9.02
N LYS A 176 5.88 -17.98 8.77
CA LYS A 176 5.20 -19.29 8.83
C LYS A 176 5.80 -20.29 7.83
N GLU A 177 6.08 -19.87 6.61
CA GLU A 177 6.67 -20.73 5.60
C GLU A 177 8.11 -21.12 5.94
N SER A 178 8.90 -20.19 6.47
CA SER A 178 10.26 -20.46 6.96
C SER A 178 10.27 -21.48 8.09
N MET A 179 9.35 -21.35 9.06
CA MET A 179 9.17 -22.30 10.15
C MET A 179 8.74 -23.67 9.63
N ARG A 180 7.83 -23.73 8.66
CA ARG A 180 7.41 -24.99 8.03
C ARG A 180 8.61 -25.70 7.38
N ARG A 181 9.42 -24.98 6.59
CA ARG A 181 10.64 -25.52 5.96
C ARG A 181 11.65 -26.02 6.99
N PHE A 182 11.83 -25.28 8.09
CA PHE A 182 12.72 -25.68 9.18
C PHE A 182 12.26 -27.00 9.83
N ILE A 183 10.98 -27.13 10.15
CA ILE A 183 10.41 -28.35 10.75
C ILE A 183 10.54 -29.53 9.80
N THR A 184 10.20 -29.38 8.51
CA THR A 184 10.28 -30.48 7.52
C THR A 184 11.71 -30.91 7.19
N LYS A 185 12.69 -30.03 7.35
CA LYS A 185 14.10 -30.36 7.10
C LYS A 185 14.74 -31.10 8.28
N ASN A 186 14.17 -31.02 9.48
CA ASN A 186 14.68 -31.61 10.72
C ASN A 186 13.77 -32.75 11.23
N ALA A 187 12.76 -33.17 10.50
CA ALA A 187 11.94 -34.36 10.73
C ALA A 187 12.37 -35.49 9.83
#